data_30e6344ac2ba55acf45ed35f759f61bf
#
_entry.id   30e6344ac2ba55acf45ed35f759f61bf
#
_cell.length_a   1.000
_cell.length_b   1.000
_cell.length_c   1.000
_cell.angle_alpha   90.00
_cell.angle_beta   90.00
_cell.angle_gamma   90.00
#
_symmetry.space_group_name_H-M   'P 1'
#
loop_
_entity.id
_entity.type
_entity.pdbx_description
1 polymer ?
#
loop_
_entity_poly.entity_id
_entity_poly.type
_entity_poly.pdbx_seq_one_letter_code
_entity_poly.pdbx_strand_id
1 'polypeptide(L)'
;MIKQYFKQALAQLRQHPLISVISIAGTALSIFLIMLVVMLQQVKVAPFSPESNRDRFLHVHYMSISHKDWGDGTSNGPMSVRTAREIYKSLKTPEAVTIYCSMPVSTPVSLPAMPAIGADVRETDDTFFKVFDFRFVNGKPYDEATFNAGTPVAVITESISRALFGSTESAGKEFLLNHAPYRVVGVVKDVSTLADASYGQVWIPFTSTDLPNDTWSDQHMGMMSVTILARSHDDFGEIRAEAKRRMSEYNSILADQGYTLIDRNRPYDQETRSISFAANLEPDLKSARRERAIIFIILLLVPAINLSSMTQSRLRQRVAEIGVRRAFGSTRMEMVGQIIMENLVVTLLAGAVGLFISIVMAYLGTDILFAQPYSATLNAPTVDSSILLHPSTFLYALLFCFVLNLLSSGIPAWRASRTSIVNALGGRIH
;
A
#
# COMPACT_ATOMS: atom_id res chain seq x y z
N MET A 1 33.96 8.86 27.61
CA MET A 1 33.14 7.73 28.04
C MET A 1 32.44 7.04 26.88
N ILE A 2 31.58 7.69 26.09
CA ILE A 2 30.80 7.06 24.95
C ILE A 2 31.74 6.37 23.94
N LYS A 3 32.81 7.03 23.48
CA LYS A 3 33.81 6.46 22.54
C LYS A 3 34.49 5.19 23.08
N GLN A 4 34.66 5.10 24.39
CA GLN A 4 35.27 3.95 25.06
C GLN A 4 34.29 2.78 25.13
N TYR A 5 33.02 3.04 25.46
CA TYR A 5 31.95 2.01 25.44
C TYR A 5 31.74 1.46 24.05
N PHE A 6 31.76 2.29 23.00
CA PHE A 6 31.67 1.86 21.63
C PHE A 6 32.82 0.93 21.21
N LYS A 7 34.07 1.29 21.55
CA LYS A 7 35.23 0.40 21.31
C LYS A 7 35.12 -0.93 22.05
N GLN A 8 34.65 -0.90 23.29
CA GLN A 8 34.45 -2.10 24.10
C GLN A 8 33.33 -2.99 23.48
N ALA A 9 32.22 -2.39 23.03
CA ALA A 9 31.14 -3.11 22.35
C ALA A 9 31.64 -3.84 21.08
N LEU A 10 32.42 -3.15 20.24
CA LEU A 10 33.03 -3.76 19.04
C LEU A 10 34.05 -4.86 19.38
N ALA A 11 34.86 -4.69 20.40
CA ALA A 11 35.82 -5.70 20.84
C ALA A 11 35.10 -6.99 21.31
N GLN A 12 33.98 -6.83 22.01
CA GLN A 12 33.17 -7.96 22.49
C GLN A 12 32.48 -8.73 21.39
N LEU A 13 31.96 -8.04 20.36
CA LEU A 13 31.40 -8.70 19.20
C LEU A 13 32.42 -9.62 18.51
N ARG A 14 33.71 -9.24 18.56
CA ARG A 14 34.83 -10.05 18.04
C ARG A 14 35.23 -11.21 18.95
N GLN A 15 35.07 -11.08 20.28
CA GLN A 15 35.42 -12.14 21.24
C GLN A 15 34.43 -13.33 21.19
N HIS A 16 33.18 -13.07 20.90
CA HIS A 16 32.13 -14.13 20.78
C HIS A 16 31.42 -14.07 19.41
N PRO A 17 32.11 -14.39 18.32
CA PRO A 17 31.65 -14.13 16.97
C PRO A 17 30.34 -14.88 16.64
N LEU A 18 30.21 -16.14 17.05
CA LEU A 18 29.02 -16.96 16.78
C LEU A 18 27.75 -16.35 17.41
N ILE A 19 27.82 -15.99 18.69
CA ILE A 19 26.68 -15.39 19.42
C ILE A 19 26.36 -14.01 18.83
N SER A 20 27.37 -13.26 18.44
CA SER A 20 27.20 -11.94 17.84
C SER A 20 26.53 -12.01 16.47
N VAL A 21 26.95 -12.96 15.62
CA VAL A 21 26.33 -13.18 14.30
C VAL A 21 24.87 -13.62 14.46
N ILE A 22 24.57 -14.57 15.35
CA ILE A 22 23.18 -15.01 15.61
C ILE A 22 22.31 -13.86 16.12
N SER A 23 22.86 -13.02 17.03
CA SER A 23 22.14 -11.83 17.54
C SER A 23 21.83 -10.83 16.43
N ILE A 24 22.85 -10.50 15.61
CA ILE A 24 22.70 -9.55 14.49
C ILE A 24 21.75 -10.11 13.45
N ALA A 25 21.88 -11.38 13.06
CA ALA A 25 21.02 -12.01 12.07
C ALA A 25 19.54 -12.08 12.53
N GLY A 26 19.29 -12.50 13.78
CA GLY A 26 17.94 -12.56 14.32
C GLY A 26 17.29 -11.18 14.44
N THR A 27 18.03 -10.16 14.85
CA THR A 27 17.52 -8.78 14.92
C THR A 27 17.32 -8.19 13.51
N ALA A 28 18.24 -8.46 12.57
CA ALA A 28 18.13 -8.02 11.19
C ALA A 28 16.92 -8.63 10.48
N LEU A 29 16.68 -9.93 10.68
CA LEU A 29 15.50 -10.62 10.15
C LEU A 29 14.21 -9.99 10.69
N SER A 30 14.20 -9.64 11.97
CA SER A 30 13.03 -9.01 12.58
C SER A 30 12.77 -7.61 12.02
N ILE A 31 13.83 -6.79 11.85
CA ILE A 31 13.70 -5.47 11.21
C ILE A 31 13.21 -5.63 9.78
N PHE A 32 13.76 -6.59 9.02
CA PHE A 32 13.31 -6.90 7.68
C PHE A 32 11.82 -7.28 7.64
N LEU A 33 11.35 -8.17 8.51
CA LEU A 33 9.94 -8.60 8.54
C LEU A 33 9.00 -7.43 8.91
N ILE A 34 9.40 -6.57 9.84
CA ILE A 34 8.65 -5.35 10.17
C ILE A 34 8.57 -4.44 8.95
N MET A 35 9.71 -4.19 8.29
CA MET A 35 9.75 -3.38 7.06
C MET A 35 8.87 -3.98 5.97
N LEU A 36 8.92 -5.29 5.77
CA LEU A 36 8.09 -5.99 4.78
C LEU A 36 6.59 -5.79 5.05
N VAL A 37 6.14 -5.99 6.29
CA VAL A 37 4.72 -5.79 6.65
C VAL A 37 4.31 -4.34 6.48
N VAL A 38 5.17 -3.40 6.87
CA VAL A 38 4.89 -1.96 6.67
C VAL A 38 4.84 -1.60 5.19
N MET A 39 5.76 -2.11 4.36
CA MET A 39 5.73 -1.92 2.90
C MET A 39 4.41 -2.42 2.30
N LEU A 40 3.98 -3.64 2.64
CA LEU A 40 2.72 -4.21 2.18
C LEU A 40 1.49 -3.39 2.60
N GLN A 41 1.54 -2.73 3.75
CA GLN A 41 0.47 -1.85 4.21
C GLN A 41 0.53 -0.47 3.53
N GLN A 42 1.71 0.10 3.42
CA GLN A 42 1.90 1.44 2.84
C GLN A 42 1.49 1.47 1.36
N VAL A 43 1.86 0.47 0.58
CA VAL A 43 1.47 0.36 -0.83
C VAL A 43 -0.05 0.49 -1.03
N LYS A 44 -0.85 0.00 -0.08
CA LYS A 44 -2.32 0.05 -0.17
C LYS A 44 -2.90 1.45 0.13
N VAL A 45 -2.21 2.28 0.91
CA VAL A 45 -2.78 3.53 1.41
C VAL A 45 -1.93 4.77 1.10
N ALA A 46 -0.62 4.62 0.90
CA ALA A 46 0.28 5.75 0.65
C ALA A 46 -0.03 6.43 -0.70
N PRO A 47 0.05 7.76 -0.76
CA PRO A 47 -0.11 8.50 -2.00
C PRO A 47 1.10 8.30 -2.93
N PHE A 48 0.84 8.01 -4.22
CA PHE A 48 1.85 8.00 -5.29
C PHE A 48 1.18 8.24 -6.64
N SER A 49 1.92 8.80 -7.59
CA SER A 49 1.38 9.11 -8.93
C SER A 49 0.94 7.84 -9.67
N PRO A 50 -0.26 7.85 -10.34
CA PRO A 50 -1.16 8.99 -10.50
C PRO A 50 -2.22 9.14 -9.38
N GLU A 51 -2.13 8.41 -8.29
CA GLU A 51 -3.02 8.49 -7.13
C GLU A 51 -2.39 9.29 -5.97
N SER A 52 -1.78 10.44 -6.28
CA SER A 52 -1.07 11.28 -5.29
C SER A 52 -2.00 11.89 -4.23
N ASN A 53 -3.30 11.93 -4.48
CA ASN A 53 -4.33 12.45 -3.59
C ASN A 53 -5.12 11.37 -2.85
N ARG A 54 -4.54 10.18 -2.59
CA ARG A 54 -5.23 9.07 -1.92
C ARG A 54 -5.83 9.43 -0.56
N ASP A 55 -5.26 10.39 0.13
CA ASP A 55 -5.76 10.95 1.39
C ASP A 55 -7.06 11.76 1.24
N ARG A 56 -7.38 12.19 0.01
CA ARG A 56 -8.59 12.95 -0.35
C ARG A 56 -9.57 12.14 -1.20
N PHE A 57 -9.30 10.86 -1.45
CA PHE A 57 -10.18 10.02 -2.25
C PHE A 57 -11.25 9.33 -1.42
N LEU A 58 -12.46 9.29 -1.99
CA LEU A 58 -13.54 8.41 -1.60
C LEU A 58 -13.92 7.53 -2.80
N HIS A 59 -14.09 6.23 -2.56
CA HIS A 59 -14.27 5.24 -3.61
C HIS A 59 -15.60 4.51 -3.50
N VAL A 60 -16.23 4.25 -4.64
CA VAL A 60 -17.35 3.32 -4.80
C VAL A 60 -16.99 2.33 -5.91
N HIS A 61 -16.36 1.22 -5.51
CA HIS A 61 -15.93 0.20 -6.47
C HIS A 61 -17.06 -0.76 -6.81
N TYR A 62 -17.89 -1.10 -5.82
CA TYR A 62 -19.02 -2.00 -5.96
C TYR A 62 -20.28 -1.38 -5.39
N MET A 63 -21.43 -1.93 -5.82
CA MET A 63 -22.77 -1.62 -5.35
C MET A 63 -23.51 -2.93 -5.03
N SER A 64 -24.51 -2.87 -4.17
CA SER A 64 -25.47 -3.94 -3.96
C SER A 64 -26.86 -3.44 -4.25
N ILE A 65 -27.68 -4.26 -4.90
CA ILE A 65 -29.10 -3.99 -5.17
C ILE A 65 -29.95 -5.21 -4.78
N SER A 66 -31.10 -4.99 -4.18
CA SER A 66 -32.12 -6.00 -3.92
C SER A 66 -33.36 -5.74 -4.76
N HIS A 67 -34.18 -6.77 -4.95
CA HIS A 67 -35.50 -6.68 -5.57
C HIS A 67 -36.52 -7.36 -4.66
N LYS A 68 -37.75 -6.82 -4.60
CA LYS A 68 -38.84 -7.32 -3.74
C LYS A 68 -39.13 -8.81 -3.90
N ASP A 69 -38.91 -9.36 -5.08
CA ASP A 69 -39.16 -10.77 -5.38
C ASP A 69 -37.97 -11.70 -5.08
N TRP A 70 -36.84 -11.16 -4.67
CA TRP A 70 -35.62 -11.97 -4.38
C TRP A 70 -35.49 -12.41 -2.93
N GLY A 71 -36.45 -12.06 -2.05
CA GLY A 71 -36.32 -12.26 -0.62
C GLY A 71 -35.08 -11.52 -0.06
N ASP A 72 -34.21 -12.23 0.62
CA ASP A 72 -32.93 -11.66 1.14
C ASP A 72 -31.80 -11.63 0.09
N GLY A 73 -32.08 -12.03 -1.16
CA GLY A 73 -31.10 -12.05 -2.24
C GLY A 73 -30.69 -10.64 -2.69
N THR A 74 -29.41 -10.51 -3.05
CA THR A 74 -28.87 -9.26 -3.62
C THR A 74 -28.06 -9.54 -4.86
N SER A 75 -28.17 -8.66 -5.86
CA SER A 75 -27.22 -8.58 -6.96
C SER A 75 -26.07 -7.64 -6.57
N ASN A 76 -24.83 -8.06 -6.83
CA ASN A 76 -23.64 -7.42 -6.31
C ASN A 76 -22.61 -7.26 -7.41
N GLY A 77 -22.00 -6.09 -7.52
CA GLY A 77 -21.00 -5.80 -8.55
C GLY A 77 -20.77 -4.31 -8.73
N PRO A 78 -20.07 -3.91 -9.79
CA PRO A 78 -19.99 -2.52 -10.18
C PRO A 78 -21.35 -1.96 -10.60
N MET A 79 -21.47 -0.65 -10.67
CA MET A 79 -22.72 0.05 -11.01
C MET A 79 -22.79 0.37 -12.50
N SER A 80 -23.98 0.70 -13.00
CA SER A 80 -24.14 1.24 -14.35
C SER A 80 -23.70 2.70 -14.43
N VAL A 81 -23.45 3.20 -15.65
CA VAL A 81 -23.19 4.63 -15.89
C VAL A 81 -24.35 5.48 -15.39
N ARG A 82 -25.60 5.01 -15.57
CA ARG A 82 -26.82 5.70 -15.09
C ARG A 82 -26.78 5.89 -13.58
N THR A 83 -26.60 4.81 -12.83
CA THR A 83 -26.54 4.84 -11.35
C THR A 83 -25.38 5.73 -10.87
N ALA A 84 -24.20 5.62 -11.50
CA ALA A 84 -23.04 6.44 -11.15
C ALA A 84 -23.28 7.94 -11.38
N ARG A 85 -23.96 8.30 -12.48
CA ARG A 85 -24.31 9.69 -12.80
C ARG A 85 -25.33 10.27 -11.83
N GLU A 86 -26.42 9.56 -11.59
CA GLU A 86 -27.52 10.04 -10.74
C GLU A 86 -27.10 10.26 -9.29
N ILE A 87 -26.30 9.35 -8.74
CA ILE A 87 -25.92 9.41 -7.32
C ILE A 87 -24.64 10.21 -7.10
N TYR A 88 -23.57 9.92 -7.86
CA TYR A 88 -22.23 10.40 -7.53
C TYR A 88 -21.73 11.55 -8.41
N LYS A 89 -21.99 11.52 -9.73
CA LYS A 89 -21.58 12.62 -10.62
C LYS A 89 -22.36 13.90 -10.36
N SER A 90 -23.54 13.80 -9.75
CA SER A 90 -24.41 14.91 -9.37
C SER A 90 -24.00 15.60 -8.05
N LEU A 91 -23.01 15.09 -7.30
CA LEU A 91 -22.53 15.65 -6.05
C LEU A 91 -21.92 17.04 -6.29
N LYS A 92 -22.18 17.96 -5.37
CA LYS A 92 -21.70 19.35 -5.44
C LYS A 92 -20.56 19.67 -4.46
N THR A 93 -20.48 18.92 -3.36
CA THR A 93 -19.46 19.13 -2.31
C THR A 93 -18.05 18.80 -2.80
N PRO A 94 -17.81 17.69 -3.57
CA PRO A 94 -16.46 17.33 -3.97
C PRO A 94 -15.82 18.31 -4.96
N GLU A 95 -14.50 18.27 -5.08
CA GLU A 95 -13.74 18.97 -6.11
C GLU A 95 -13.99 18.38 -7.51
N ALA A 96 -14.00 17.06 -7.62
CA ALA A 96 -14.28 16.35 -8.85
C ALA A 96 -14.77 14.92 -8.57
N VAL A 97 -15.51 14.35 -9.53
CA VAL A 97 -15.96 12.96 -9.51
C VAL A 97 -15.68 12.33 -10.86
N THR A 98 -15.07 11.15 -10.88
CA THR A 98 -14.82 10.39 -12.11
C THR A 98 -15.53 9.04 -12.09
N ILE A 99 -16.02 8.65 -13.26
CA ILE A 99 -16.63 7.35 -13.54
C ILE A 99 -15.72 6.60 -14.51
N TYR A 100 -15.37 5.37 -14.19
CA TYR A 100 -14.46 4.57 -15.01
C TYR A 100 -14.80 3.07 -14.90
N CYS A 101 -14.38 2.28 -15.88
CA CYS A 101 -14.54 0.82 -15.84
C CYS A 101 -13.80 0.24 -14.64
N SER A 102 -14.49 -0.59 -13.85
CA SER A 102 -13.97 -1.18 -12.59
C SER A 102 -12.68 -1.93 -12.76
N MET A 103 -12.53 -2.65 -13.86
CA MET A 103 -11.34 -3.44 -14.17
C MET A 103 -10.85 -3.12 -15.59
N PRO A 104 -9.53 -2.94 -15.79
CA PRO A 104 -9.01 -2.87 -17.15
C PRO A 104 -9.19 -4.21 -17.84
N VAL A 105 -9.42 -4.17 -19.15
CA VAL A 105 -9.59 -5.36 -20.00
C VAL A 105 -8.37 -5.50 -20.90
N SER A 106 -7.74 -6.67 -20.88
CA SER A 106 -6.64 -6.95 -21.80
C SER A 106 -7.14 -7.04 -23.23
N THR A 107 -6.69 -6.11 -24.06
CA THR A 107 -7.17 -5.91 -25.41
C THR A 107 -6.01 -5.85 -26.40
N PRO A 108 -6.09 -6.46 -27.58
CA PRO A 108 -5.03 -6.38 -28.58
C PRO A 108 -4.92 -4.96 -29.17
N VAL A 109 -3.67 -4.45 -29.19
CA VAL A 109 -3.30 -3.19 -29.84
C VAL A 109 -2.26 -3.46 -30.91
N SER A 110 -2.34 -2.82 -32.08
CA SER A 110 -1.42 -3.03 -33.20
C SER A 110 -1.34 -1.82 -34.12
N LEU A 111 -0.33 -1.79 -34.96
CA LEU A 111 -0.34 -1.00 -36.18
C LEU A 111 -0.86 -1.84 -37.36
N PRO A 112 -1.37 -1.22 -38.44
CA PRO A 112 -1.77 -1.95 -39.63
C PRO A 112 -0.65 -2.87 -40.14
N ALA A 113 -1.00 -4.14 -40.43
CA ALA A 113 -0.07 -5.17 -40.90
C ALA A 113 1.08 -5.56 -39.94
N MET A 114 0.98 -5.17 -38.63
CA MET A 114 1.94 -5.58 -37.60
C MET A 114 1.31 -6.54 -36.61
N PRO A 115 2.10 -7.39 -35.95
CA PRO A 115 1.60 -8.25 -34.86
C PRO A 115 0.96 -7.43 -33.75
N ALA A 116 -0.15 -7.95 -33.20
CA ALA A 116 -0.79 -7.33 -32.05
C ALA A 116 -0.04 -7.64 -30.75
N ILE A 117 -0.02 -6.68 -29.85
CA ILE A 117 0.44 -6.83 -28.48
C ILE A 117 -0.75 -6.66 -27.53
N GLY A 118 -0.76 -7.36 -26.39
CA GLY A 118 -1.79 -7.16 -25.36
C GLY A 118 -1.53 -5.88 -24.58
N ALA A 119 -2.58 -5.10 -24.33
CA ALA A 119 -2.54 -3.93 -23.48
C ALA A 119 -3.76 -3.91 -22.55
N ASP A 120 -3.57 -3.47 -21.30
CA ASP A 120 -4.64 -3.29 -20.35
C ASP A 120 -5.35 -1.97 -20.63
N VAL A 121 -6.57 -2.07 -21.17
CA VAL A 121 -7.40 -0.93 -21.57
C VAL A 121 -8.39 -0.60 -20.46
N ARG A 122 -8.45 0.66 -20.07
CA ARG A 122 -9.43 1.18 -19.12
C ARG A 122 -10.29 2.23 -19.79
N GLU A 123 -11.58 2.07 -19.68
CA GLU A 123 -12.55 3.03 -20.18
C GLU A 123 -12.91 4.04 -19.10
N THR A 124 -12.88 5.35 -19.42
CA THR A 124 -13.01 6.42 -18.42
C THR A 124 -13.87 7.58 -18.94
N ASP A 125 -14.28 8.47 -18.04
CA ASP A 125 -14.84 9.76 -18.40
C ASP A 125 -13.75 10.82 -18.61
N ASP A 126 -14.17 12.03 -18.99
CA ASP A 126 -13.31 13.21 -19.20
C ASP A 126 -12.66 13.73 -17.92
N THR A 127 -13.27 13.51 -16.77
CA THR A 127 -12.79 13.97 -15.46
C THR A 127 -11.73 13.07 -14.86
N PHE A 128 -11.47 11.91 -15.44
CA PHE A 128 -10.51 10.93 -14.93
C PHE A 128 -9.11 11.52 -14.73
N PHE A 129 -8.61 12.24 -15.72
CA PHE A 129 -7.29 12.88 -15.66
C PHE A 129 -7.24 14.16 -14.80
N LYS A 130 -8.39 14.64 -14.31
CA LYS A 130 -8.45 15.70 -13.30
C LYS A 130 -8.39 15.13 -11.90
N VAL A 131 -8.99 13.96 -11.67
CA VAL A 131 -9.00 13.26 -10.38
C VAL A 131 -7.65 12.59 -10.12
N PHE A 132 -7.08 11.97 -11.15
CA PHE A 132 -5.81 11.26 -11.08
C PHE A 132 -4.68 12.08 -11.73
N ASP A 133 -3.57 12.19 -11.01
CA ASP A 133 -2.42 13.04 -11.31
C ASP A 133 -1.43 12.34 -12.27
N PHE A 134 -1.83 12.20 -13.53
CA PHE A 134 -1.00 11.58 -14.56
C PHE A 134 0.14 12.49 -15.03
N ARG A 135 1.32 11.93 -15.21
CA ARG A 135 2.47 12.63 -15.78
C ARG A 135 2.51 12.48 -17.29
N PHE A 136 2.02 13.47 -18.01
CA PHE A 136 2.08 13.50 -19.47
C PHE A 136 3.51 13.74 -19.96
N VAL A 137 3.95 12.90 -20.91
CA VAL A 137 5.23 13.00 -21.59
C VAL A 137 5.07 13.70 -22.94
N ASN A 138 3.93 13.45 -23.61
CA ASN A 138 3.58 14.05 -24.90
C ASN A 138 2.06 14.20 -25.00
N GLY A 139 1.58 15.25 -25.68
CA GLY A 139 0.16 15.51 -25.83
C GLY A 139 -0.57 15.94 -24.55
N LYS A 140 -1.85 15.67 -24.47
CA LYS A 140 -2.76 16.04 -23.36
C LYS A 140 -3.91 15.05 -23.22
N PRO A 141 -4.68 15.06 -22.09
CA PRO A 141 -5.88 14.24 -21.97
C PRO A 141 -6.95 14.66 -22.98
N TYR A 142 -7.93 13.78 -23.24
CA TYR A 142 -9.15 14.16 -23.95
C TYR A 142 -10.04 15.01 -23.03
N ASP A 143 -10.80 15.89 -23.67
CA ASP A 143 -11.69 16.84 -22.99
C ASP A 143 -13.16 16.37 -23.04
N GLU A 144 -14.03 17.12 -22.36
CA GLU A 144 -15.46 16.87 -22.30
C GLU A 144 -16.13 16.83 -23.69
N ALA A 145 -15.70 17.70 -24.62
CA ALA A 145 -16.27 17.73 -25.97
C ALA A 145 -15.94 16.44 -26.72
N THR A 146 -14.69 15.97 -26.64
CA THR A 146 -14.23 14.70 -27.24
C THR A 146 -14.94 13.50 -26.62
N PHE A 147 -15.09 13.52 -25.29
CA PHE A 147 -15.80 12.49 -24.55
C PHE A 147 -17.27 12.43 -24.94
N ASN A 148 -17.99 13.56 -24.97
CA ASN A 148 -19.42 13.60 -25.31
C ASN A 148 -19.69 13.24 -26.77
N ALA A 149 -18.75 13.51 -27.67
CA ALA A 149 -18.83 13.11 -29.07
C ALA A 149 -18.56 11.62 -29.32
N GLY A 150 -18.13 10.86 -28.30
CA GLY A 150 -17.74 9.45 -28.46
C GLY A 150 -16.58 9.27 -29.43
N THR A 151 -15.69 10.24 -29.54
CA THR A 151 -14.58 10.21 -30.49
C THR A 151 -13.57 9.11 -30.10
N PRO A 152 -13.14 8.22 -31.05
CA PRO A 152 -12.20 7.15 -30.76
C PRO A 152 -10.77 7.69 -30.57
N VAL A 153 -10.46 8.16 -29.38
CA VAL A 153 -9.16 8.67 -28.97
C VAL A 153 -8.63 7.88 -27.79
N ALA A 154 -7.31 7.90 -27.60
CA ALA A 154 -6.66 7.19 -26.52
C ALA A 154 -5.55 8.02 -25.88
N VAL A 155 -5.40 7.89 -24.57
CA VAL A 155 -4.16 8.18 -23.84
C VAL A 155 -3.45 6.84 -23.63
N ILE A 156 -2.15 6.76 -23.91
CA ILE A 156 -1.38 5.52 -23.80
C ILE A 156 -0.15 5.72 -22.92
N THR A 157 0.38 4.63 -22.37
CA THR A 157 1.65 4.68 -21.62
C THR A 157 2.84 4.84 -22.55
N GLU A 158 3.98 5.31 -22.01
CA GLU A 158 5.24 5.42 -22.77
C GLU A 158 5.73 4.05 -23.24
N SER A 159 5.49 2.96 -22.50
CA SER A 159 5.83 1.59 -22.92
C SER A 159 5.04 1.16 -24.16
N ILE A 160 3.73 1.38 -24.18
CA ILE A 160 2.86 1.08 -25.34
C ILE A 160 3.25 1.98 -26.51
N SER A 161 3.50 3.26 -26.27
CA SER A 161 3.97 4.19 -27.33
C SER A 161 5.27 3.72 -27.99
N ARG A 162 6.25 3.29 -27.19
CA ARG A 162 7.52 2.74 -27.72
C ARG A 162 7.33 1.43 -28.46
N ALA A 163 6.49 0.55 -27.93
CA ALA A 163 6.20 -0.76 -28.55
C ALA A 163 5.52 -0.61 -29.91
N LEU A 164 4.58 0.33 -30.05
CA LEU A 164 3.86 0.55 -31.31
C LEU A 164 4.64 1.43 -32.29
N PHE A 165 5.24 2.53 -31.81
CA PHE A 165 5.76 3.59 -32.68
C PHE A 165 7.29 3.80 -32.57
N GLY A 166 7.97 3.07 -31.71
CA GLY A 166 9.40 3.23 -31.46
C GLY A 166 9.80 4.52 -30.74
N SER A 167 8.81 5.35 -30.30
CA SER A 167 9.04 6.67 -29.71
C SER A 167 7.95 6.99 -28.70
N THR A 168 8.21 7.94 -27.80
CA THR A 168 7.21 8.53 -26.91
C THR A 168 6.48 9.73 -27.53
N GLU A 169 6.92 10.21 -28.67
CA GLU A 169 6.26 11.29 -29.44
C GLU A 169 5.27 10.70 -30.43
N SER A 170 4.12 10.25 -29.92
CA SER A 170 3.08 9.59 -30.72
C SER A 170 1.73 10.27 -30.70
N ALA A 171 1.59 11.42 -30.03
CA ALA A 171 0.36 12.19 -30.09
C ALA A 171 0.01 12.58 -31.54
N GLY A 172 -1.25 12.35 -31.91
CA GLY A 172 -1.76 12.53 -33.30
C GLY A 172 -1.65 11.29 -34.18
N LYS A 173 -0.85 10.26 -33.83
CA LYS A 173 -0.75 9.01 -34.59
C LYS A 173 -1.94 8.09 -34.32
N GLU A 174 -2.24 7.22 -35.28
CA GLU A 174 -3.31 6.24 -35.20
C GLU A 174 -2.77 4.82 -34.95
N PHE A 175 -3.52 4.03 -34.23
CA PHE A 175 -3.28 2.61 -34.01
C PHE A 175 -4.61 1.85 -33.99
N LEU A 176 -4.57 0.54 -34.04
CA LEU A 176 -5.74 -0.32 -33.94
C LEU A 176 -5.89 -0.84 -32.51
N LEU A 177 -7.03 -0.56 -31.91
CA LEU A 177 -7.47 -1.14 -30.66
C LEU A 177 -8.62 -2.11 -30.96
N ASN A 178 -8.41 -3.40 -30.70
CA ASN A 178 -9.34 -4.45 -31.09
C ASN A 178 -9.84 -4.30 -32.54
N HIS A 179 -8.89 -4.07 -33.47
CA HIS A 179 -9.13 -3.85 -34.89
C HIS A 179 -9.85 -2.53 -35.26
N ALA A 180 -10.28 -1.71 -34.32
CA ALA A 180 -10.86 -0.40 -34.55
C ALA A 180 -9.79 0.71 -34.50
N PRO A 181 -9.82 1.72 -35.38
CA PRO A 181 -8.84 2.80 -35.37
C PRO A 181 -9.08 3.77 -34.20
N TYR A 182 -8.04 4.03 -33.43
CA TYR A 182 -7.98 5.04 -32.38
C TYR A 182 -6.82 5.99 -32.60
N ARG A 183 -7.01 7.27 -32.27
CA ARG A 183 -5.98 8.29 -32.36
C ARG A 183 -5.39 8.56 -30.97
N VAL A 184 -4.06 8.51 -30.84
CA VAL A 184 -3.34 8.90 -29.63
C VAL A 184 -3.48 10.41 -29.43
N VAL A 185 -4.01 10.84 -28.27
CA VAL A 185 -4.09 12.26 -27.89
C VAL A 185 -3.07 12.61 -26.80
N GLY A 186 -2.62 11.63 -26.04
CA GLY A 186 -1.62 11.82 -25.00
C GLY A 186 -0.80 10.57 -24.72
N VAL A 187 0.42 10.79 -24.26
CA VAL A 187 1.32 9.75 -23.76
C VAL A 187 1.69 10.09 -22.33
N VAL A 188 1.53 9.13 -21.44
CA VAL A 188 1.84 9.28 -20.01
C VAL A 188 2.95 8.34 -19.58
N LYS A 189 3.59 8.62 -18.46
CA LYS A 189 4.48 7.69 -17.77
C LYS A 189 3.76 6.37 -17.47
N ASP A 190 4.51 5.27 -17.46
CA ASP A 190 3.98 3.99 -17.06
C ASP A 190 3.38 4.05 -15.65
N VAL A 191 2.26 3.37 -15.45
CA VAL A 191 1.49 3.37 -14.20
C VAL A 191 1.67 2.02 -13.50
N SER A 192 1.95 2.06 -12.22
CA SER A 192 2.04 0.85 -11.39
C SER A 192 0.67 0.16 -11.26
N THR A 193 0.65 -1.18 -11.30
CA THR A 193 -0.56 -1.99 -10.99
C THR A 193 -1.09 -1.76 -9.57
N LEU A 194 -0.27 -1.20 -8.69
CA LEU A 194 -0.66 -0.82 -7.32
C LEU A 194 -1.53 0.45 -7.27
N ALA A 195 -1.59 1.21 -8.36
CA ALA A 195 -2.53 2.31 -8.54
C ALA A 195 -3.86 1.76 -9.09
N ASP A 196 -4.51 0.91 -8.32
CA ASP A 196 -5.63 0.06 -8.73
C ASP A 196 -6.81 0.84 -9.34
N ALA A 197 -7.12 2.03 -8.83
CA ALA A 197 -8.21 2.85 -9.36
C ALA A 197 -7.85 3.52 -10.70
N SER A 198 -6.58 3.86 -10.90
CA SER A 198 -6.12 4.60 -12.08
C SER A 198 -5.36 3.73 -13.09
N TYR A 199 -4.96 2.51 -12.71
CA TYR A 199 -4.16 1.62 -13.55
C TYR A 199 -4.82 1.30 -14.89
N GLY A 200 -4.02 1.33 -15.90
CA GLY A 200 -4.24 0.93 -17.28
C GLY A 200 -2.96 1.15 -18.06
N GLN A 201 -2.92 0.70 -19.30
CA GLN A 201 -1.86 0.99 -20.27
C GLN A 201 -2.40 1.83 -21.43
N VAL A 202 -3.70 1.76 -21.64
CA VAL A 202 -4.47 2.55 -22.60
C VAL A 202 -5.74 3.02 -21.93
N TRP A 203 -6.04 4.30 -22.02
CA TRP A 203 -7.30 4.89 -21.51
C TRP A 203 -8.06 5.48 -22.66
N ILE A 204 -9.36 5.12 -22.76
CA ILE A 204 -10.28 5.57 -23.81
C ILE A 204 -11.58 6.11 -23.19
N PRO A 205 -12.29 7.01 -23.88
CA PRO A 205 -13.62 7.42 -23.47
C PRO A 205 -14.59 6.23 -23.51
N PHE A 206 -15.32 5.95 -22.43
CA PHE A 206 -16.32 4.88 -22.43
C PHE A 206 -17.48 5.19 -23.39
N THR A 207 -17.67 6.42 -23.82
CA THR A 207 -18.64 6.83 -24.84
C THR A 207 -18.25 6.41 -26.26
N SER A 208 -16.99 5.99 -26.47
CA SER A 208 -16.52 5.46 -27.76
C SER A 208 -16.73 3.94 -27.92
N THR A 209 -17.35 3.29 -26.93
CA THR A 209 -17.58 1.84 -26.89
C THR A 209 -19.02 1.53 -26.48
N ASP A 210 -19.38 0.24 -26.52
CA ASP A 210 -20.68 -0.25 -26.04
C ASP A 210 -20.71 -0.61 -24.55
N LEU A 211 -19.60 -0.46 -23.82
CA LEU A 211 -19.50 -0.81 -22.39
C LEU A 211 -20.57 -0.14 -21.50
N PRO A 212 -21.01 1.10 -21.73
CA PRO A 212 -22.10 1.70 -20.97
C PRO A 212 -23.42 0.95 -21.05
N ASN A 213 -23.62 0.13 -22.09
CA ASN A 213 -24.81 -0.69 -22.33
C ASN A 213 -24.71 -2.09 -21.72
N ASP A 214 -23.51 -2.50 -21.26
CA ASP A 214 -23.31 -3.77 -20.56
C ASP A 214 -23.82 -3.65 -19.11
N THR A 215 -25.11 -3.92 -18.95
CA THR A 215 -25.85 -3.68 -17.71
C THR A 215 -26.74 -4.85 -17.34
N TRP A 216 -27.05 -4.97 -16.05
CA TRP A 216 -28.03 -5.94 -15.52
C TRP A 216 -28.87 -5.31 -14.41
N SER A 217 -29.80 -6.09 -13.81
CA SER A 217 -30.74 -5.60 -12.79
C SER A 217 -31.44 -4.31 -13.24
N ASP A 218 -32.12 -4.39 -14.40
CA ASP A 218 -32.87 -3.29 -15.02
C ASP A 218 -32.02 -2.01 -15.21
N GLN A 219 -30.79 -2.18 -15.73
CA GLN A 219 -29.83 -1.10 -16.04
C GLN A 219 -29.29 -0.35 -14.81
N HIS A 220 -29.42 -0.89 -13.61
CA HIS A 220 -28.87 -0.25 -12.40
C HIS A 220 -27.47 -0.74 -12.06
N MET A 221 -27.15 -1.97 -12.40
CA MET A 221 -25.83 -2.57 -12.28
C MET A 221 -25.13 -2.59 -13.64
N GLY A 222 -23.81 -2.58 -13.64
CA GLY A 222 -22.99 -2.53 -14.86
C GLY A 222 -21.50 -2.65 -14.52
N MET A 223 -20.65 -2.03 -15.31
CA MET A 223 -19.20 -2.23 -15.22
C MET A 223 -18.44 -1.05 -14.58
N MET A 224 -19.14 -0.05 -14.02
CA MET A 224 -18.51 1.21 -13.60
C MET A 224 -18.22 1.29 -12.11
N SER A 225 -17.11 1.92 -11.81
CA SER A 225 -16.69 2.37 -10.49
C SER A 225 -16.59 3.90 -10.45
N VAL A 226 -16.58 4.45 -9.25
CA VAL A 226 -16.49 5.90 -9.02
C VAL A 226 -15.35 6.20 -8.05
N THR A 227 -14.58 7.23 -8.36
CA THR A 227 -13.68 7.87 -7.41
C THR A 227 -14.05 9.35 -7.27
N ILE A 228 -14.18 9.79 -6.05
CA ILE A 228 -14.55 11.15 -5.65
C ILE A 228 -13.30 11.80 -5.07
N LEU A 229 -12.90 12.94 -5.63
CA LEU A 229 -11.83 13.77 -5.10
C LEU A 229 -12.45 14.84 -4.20
N ALA A 230 -12.24 14.73 -2.90
CA ALA A 230 -12.60 15.77 -1.94
C ALA A 230 -11.60 16.94 -2.00
N ARG A 231 -12.01 18.13 -1.58
CA ARG A 231 -11.10 19.29 -1.41
C ARG A 231 -10.16 19.07 -0.23
N SER A 232 -10.70 18.48 0.85
CA SER A 232 -9.95 18.08 2.03
C SER A 232 -10.53 16.80 2.63
N HIS A 233 -9.79 16.16 3.53
CA HIS A 233 -10.28 15.01 4.30
C HIS A 233 -11.49 15.37 5.19
N ASP A 234 -11.60 16.62 5.62
CA ASP A 234 -12.69 17.08 6.50
C ASP A 234 -14.04 17.07 5.78
N ASP A 235 -14.05 17.16 4.44
CA ASP A 235 -15.27 17.14 3.62
C ASP A 235 -15.90 15.73 3.50
N PHE A 236 -15.20 14.67 3.94
CA PHE A 236 -15.66 13.29 3.79
C PHE A 236 -17.01 13.03 4.43
N GLY A 237 -17.27 13.63 5.59
CA GLY A 237 -18.55 13.53 6.28
C GLY A 237 -19.70 14.11 5.47
N GLU A 238 -19.49 15.30 4.91
CA GLU A 238 -20.48 16.00 4.10
C GLU A 238 -20.73 15.30 2.77
N ILE A 239 -19.67 14.85 2.08
CA ILE A 239 -19.77 14.09 0.83
C ILE A 239 -20.56 12.78 1.04
N ARG A 240 -20.29 12.02 2.11
CA ARG A 240 -21.05 10.82 2.45
C ARG A 240 -22.52 11.11 2.74
N ALA A 241 -22.79 12.19 3.46
CA ALA A 241 -24.16 12.62 3.75
C ALA A 241 -24.91 13.04 2.47
N GLU A 242 -24.24 13.75 1.56
CA GLU A 242 -24.80 14.13 0.26
C GLU A 242 -25.06 12.89 -0.61
N ALA A 243 -24.10 11.97 -0.72
CA ALA A 243 -24.25 10.72 -1.47
C ALA A 243 -25.40 9.86 -0.94
N LYS A 244 -25.55 9.78 0.39
CA LYS A 244 -26.65 9.06 1.03
C LYS A 244 -28.00 9.68 0.71
N ARG A 245 -28.11 11.01 0.72
CA ARG A 245 -29.35 11.72 0.29
C ARG A 245 -29.68 11.40 -1.16
N ARG A 246 -28.68 11.51 -2.08
CA ARG A 246 -28.88 11.19 -3.50
C ARG A 246 -29.31 9.75 -3.71
N MET A 247 -28.71 8.82 -3.00
CA MET A 247 -29.11 7.42 -3.07
C MET A 247 -30.52 7.21 -2.56
N SER A 248 -30.95 7.89 -1.48
CA SER A 248 -32.33 7.81 -0.96
C SER A 248 -33.33 8.38 -1.98
N GLU A 249 -33.03 9.51 -2.61
CA GLU A 249 -33.84 10.09 -3.69
C GLU A 249 -33.95 9.12 -4.87
N TYR A 250 -32.84 8.52 -5.29
CA TYR A 250 -32.84 7.54 -6.37
C TYR A 250 -33.59 6.26 -6.00
N ASN A 251 -33.46 5.76 -4.78
CA ASN A 251 -34.22 4.61 -4.27
C ASN A 251 -35.74 4.88 -4.27
N SER A 252 -36.18 6.12 -4.04
CA SER A 252 -37.60 6.47 -4.16
C SER A 252 -38.13 6.29 -5.57
N ILE A 253 -37.30 6.54 -6.60
CA ILE A 253 -37.63 6.30 -8.00
C ILE A 253 -37.67 4.78 -8.32
N LEU A 254 -36.70 4.03 -7.72
CA LEU A 254 -36.58 2.58 -7.95
C LEU A 254 -37.69 1.77 -7.27
N ALA A 255 -38.30 2.31 -6.22
CA ALA A 255 -39.32 1.65 -5.42
C ALA A 255 -40.51 1.20 -6.30
N ASP A 256 -40.92 1.99 -7.31
CA ASP A 256 -41.98 1.65 -8.26
C ASP A 256 -41.63 0.41 -9.10
N GLN A 257 -40.33 0.19 -9.35
CA GLN A 257 -39.79 -0.97 -10.08
C GLN A 257 -39.50 -2.16 -9.14
N GLY A 258 -39.62 -1.99 -7.83
CA GLY A 258 -39.35 -3.00 -6.82
C GLY A 258 -37.86 -3.16 -6.46
N TYR A 259 -36.98 -2.27 -6.92
CA TYR A 259 -35.58 -2.29 -6.65
C TYR A 259 -35.18 -1.37 -5.49
N THR A 260 -34.10 -1.73 -4.79
CA THR A 260 -33.50 -0.91 -3.73
C THR A 260 -31.98 -1.07 -3.74
N LEU A 261 -31.26 0.03 -3.91
CA LEU A 261 -29.79 0.08 -3.74
C LEU A 261 -29.45 0.09 -2.26
N ILE A 262 -28.42 -0.68 -1.89
CA ILE A 262 -27.98 -0.86 -0.52
C ILE A 262 -26.67 -0.10 -0.32
N ASP A 263 -26.66 0.90 0.58
CA ASP A 263 -25.55 1.83 0.82
C ASP A 263 -24.29 1.14 1.35
N ARG A 264 -24.39 0.29 2.39
CA ARG A 264 -23.25 -0.34 3.08
C ARG A 264 -22.14 0.67 3.46
N ASN A 265 -22.54 1.86 3.90
CA ASN A 265 -21.66 2.96 4.31
C ASN A 265 -20.64 3.44 3.25
N ARG A 266 -20.96 3.29 1.96
CA ARG A 266 -20.18 3.88 0.85
C ARG A 266 -20.50 5.37 0.70
N PRO A 267 -19.53 6.17 0.17
CA PRO A 267 -18.22 5.82 -0.39
C PRO A 267 -17.14 5.62 0.69
N TYR A 268 -16.18 4.72 0.43
CA TYR A 268 -15.09 4.35 1.34
C TYR A 268 -13.86 5.22 1.11
N ASP A 269 -13.19 5.62 2.20
CA ASP A 269 -11.82 6.14 2.13
C ASP A 269 -10.82 5.06 1.70
N GLN A 270 -9.58 5.46 1.40
CA GLN A 270 -8.56 4.57 0.88
C GLN A 270 -8.24 3.40 1.83
N GLU A 271 -8.23 3.64 3.16
CA GLU A 271 -7.96 2.57 4.13
C GLU A 271 -9.09 1.53 4.15
N THR A 272 -10.33 1.99 4.22
CA THR A 272 -11.51 1.12 4.20
C THR A 272 -11.64 0.38 2.89
N ARG A 273 -11.37 1.06 1.74
CA ARG A 273 -11.32 0.41 0.42
C ARG A 273 -10.30 -0.71 0.36
N SER A 274 -9.10 -0.52 0.94
CA SER A 274 -8.00 -1.49 0.89
C SER A 274 -8.33 -2.84 1.54
N ILE A 275 -9.37 -2.90 2.37
CA ILE A 275 -9.87 -4.11 3.04
C ILE A 275 -11.24 -4.56 2.52
N SER A 276 -11.85 -3.81 1.59
CA SER A 276 -13.13 -4.14 0.97
C SER A 276 -12.92 -5.10 -0.20
N PHE A 277 -13.20 -6.38 0.00
CA PHE A 277 -12.99 -7.42 -1.01
C PHE A 277 -14.27 -7.91 -1.67
N ALA A 278 -15.46 -7.58 -1.12
CA ALA A 278 -16.75 -8.04 -1.65
C ALA A 278 -17.80 -6.93 -1.61
N ALA A 279 -18.67 -6.95 -2.60
CA ALA A 279 -19.73 -5.94 -2.74
C ALA A 279 -20.82 -6.07 -1.67
N ASN A 280 -21.11 -7.30 -1.24
CA ASN A 280 -22.15 -7.64 -0.26
C ASN A 280 -21.71 -7.64 1.20
N LEU A 281 -20.43 -7.36 1.46
CA LEU A 281 -19.89 -7.28 2.82
C LEU A 281 -19.47 -5.85 3.14
N GLU A 282 -19.79 -5.43 4.35
CA GLU A 282 -19.31 -4.16 4.89
C GLU A 282 -17.93 -4.37 5.52
N PRO A 283 -16.91 -3.55 5.15
CA PRO A 283 -15.58 -3.69 5.71
C PRO A 283 -15.53 -3.34 7.20
N ASP A 284 -15.03 -4.25 8.04
CA ASP A 284 -14.81 -3.99 9.46
C ASP A 284 -13.38 -3.43 9.69
N LEU A 285 -13.26 -2.12 9.59
CA LEU A 285 -12.00 -1.40 9.78
C LEU A 285 -11.44 -1.57 11.21
N LYS A 286 -12.33 -1.71 12.23
CA LYS A 286 -11.88 -1.88 13.62
C LYS A 286 -11.19 -3.23 13.81
N SER A 287 -11.80 -4.30 13.31
CA SER A 287 -11.20 -5.65 13.33
C SER A 287 -9.90 -5.70 12.54
N ALA A 288 -9.85 -5.12 11.32
CA ALA A 288 -8.65 -5.07 10.50
C ALA A 288 -7.49 -4.32 11.17
N ARG A 289 -7.78 -3.19 11.83
CA ARG A 289 -6.77 -2.45 12.63
C ARG A 289 -6.29 -3.26 13.83
N ARG A 290 -7.19 -3.98 14.52
CA ARG A 290 -6.83 -4.85 15.63
C ARG A 290 -5.96 -6.01 15.19
N GLU A 291 -6.30 -6.67 14.11
CA GLU A 291 -5.50 -7.76 13.54
C GLU A 291 -4.09 -7.29 13.15
N ARG A 292 -3.98 -6.14 12.49
CA ARG A 292 -2.70 -5.50 12.18
C ARG A 292 -1.88 -5.23 13.45
N ALA A 293 -2.50 -4.66 14.48
CA ALA A 293 -1.83 -4.40 15.75
C ALA A 293 -1.31 -5.69 16.39
N ILE A 294 -2.09 -6.77 16.37
CA ILE A 294 -1.68 -8.09 16.88
C ILE A 294 -0.48 -8.62 16.08
N ILE A 295 -0.51 -8.55 14.76
CA ILE A 295 0.60 -8.98 13.89
C ILE A 295 1.87 -8.19 14.24
N PHE A 296 1.78 -6.87 14.37
CA PHE A 296 2.93 -6.04 14.77
C PHE A 296 3.46 -6.41 16.15
N ILE A 297 2.58 -6.63 17.13
CA ILE A 297 2.99 -7.05 18.48
C ILE A 297 3.74 -8.39 18.42
N ILE A 298 3.24 -9.37 17.68
CA ILE A 298 3.91 -10.67 17.53
C ILE A 298 5.28 -10.51 16.86
N LEU A 299 5.36 -9.75 15.75
CA LEU A 299 6.61 -9.48 15.05
C LEU A 299 7.65 -8.77 15.94
N LEU A 300 7.20 -7.97 16.88
CA LEU A 300 8.06 -7.25 17.82
C LEU A 300 8.47 -8.10 19.03
N LEU A 301 7.62 -9.03 19.46
CA LEU A 301 7.93 -9.91 20.59
C LEU A 301 9.03 -10.92 20.27
N VAL A 302 9.09 -11.45 19.06
CA VAL A 302 10.11 -12.44 18.66
C VAL A 302 11.55 -11.90 18.84
N PRO A 303 11.91 -10.72 18.29
CA PRO A 303 13.23 -10.15 18.52
C PRO A 303 13.46 -9.78 19.99
N ALA A 304 12.45 -9.29 20.69
CA ALA A 304 12.58 -8.92 22.10
C ALA A 304 12.96 -10.14 22.96
N ILE A 305 12.29 -11.28 22.75
CA ILE A 305 12.57 -12.53 23.45
C ILE A 305 13.99 -13.04 23.10
N ASN A 306 14.33 -13.03 21.80
CA ASN A 306 15.64 -13.47 21.34
C ASN A 306 16.78 -12.63 21.96
N LEU A 307 16.66 -11.32 21.91
CA LEU A 307 17.65 -10.40 22.49
C LEU A 307 17.73 -10.50 24.02
N SER A 308 16.59 -10.67 24.71
CA SER A 308 16.55 -10.87 26.15
C SER A 308 17.31 -12.14 26.55
N SER A 309 17.03 -13.26 25.89
CA SER A 309 17.69 -14.54 26.14
C SER A 309 19.20 -14.48 25.91
N MET A 310 19.62 -13.81 24.82
CA MET A 310 21.05 -13.62 24.50
C MET A 310 21.75 -12.68 25.47
N THR A 311 21.11 -11.58 25.84
CA THR A 311 21.67 -10.66 26.84
C THR A 311 21.84 -11.37 28.18
N GLN A 312 20.84 -12.15 28.59
CA GLN A 312 20.93 -12.93 29.80
C GLN A 312 22.06 -13.99 29.76
N SER A 313 22.24 -14.68 28.65
CA SER A 313 23.35 -15.63 28.47
C SER A 313 24.72 -14.93 28.56
N ARG A 314 24.90 -13.80 27.87
CA ARG A 314 26.13 -12.99 27.94
C ARG A 314 26.40 -12.49 29.35
N LEU A 315 25.39 -12.00 30.05
CA LEU A 315 25.55 -11.53 31.42
C LEU A 315 25.98 -12.65 32.36
N ARG A 316 25.42 -13.85 32.25
CA ARG A 316 25.82 -15.02 33.04
C ARG A 316 27.31 -15.35 32.86
N GLN A 317 27.82 -15.34 31.63
CA GLN A 317 29.21 -15.61 31.30
C GLN A 317 30.18 -14.56 31.89
N ARG A 318 29.69 -13.35 32.18
CA ARG A 318 30.51 -12.19 32.60
C ARG A 318 30.27 -11.76 34.04
N VAL A 319 29.54 -12.55 34.82
CA VAL A 319 29.22 -12.20 36.23
C VAL A 319 30.50 -11.95 37.03
N ALA A 320 31.52 -12.78 36.90
CA ALA A 320 32.79 -12.62 37.57
C ALA A 320 33.52 -11.29 37.16
N GLU A 321 33.53 -10.98 35.86
CA GLU A 321 34.10 -9.70 35.36
C GLU A 321 33.35 -8.49 35.93
N ILE A 322 32.02 -8.55 35.98
CA ILE A 322 31.17 -7.50 36.58
C ILE A 322 31.51 -7.36 38.07
N GLY A 323 31.69 -8.46 38.78
CA GLY A 323 32.10 -8.47 40.19
C GLY A 323 33.44 -7.80 40.41
N VAL A 324 34.46 -8.14 39.62
CA VAL A 324 35.81 -7.53 39.68
C VAL A 324 35.73 -6.02 39.41
N ARG A 325 35.05 -5.59 38.34
CA ARG A 325 34.95 -4.15 38.02
C ARG A 325 34.24 -3.35 39.13
N ARG A 326 33.21 -3.94 39.75
CA ARG A 326 32.54 -3.32 40.90
C ARG A 326 33.43 -3.26 42.14
N ALA A 327 34.26 -4.25 42.37
CA ALA A 327 35.22 -4.23 43.44
C ALA A 327 36.29 -3.12 43.27
N PHE A 328 36.61 -2.77 42.01
CA PHE A 328 37.48 -1.65 41.64
C PHE A 328 36.75 -0.30 41.51
N GLY A 329 35.49 -0.18 41.98
CA GLY A 329 34.78 1.09 42.13
C GLY A 329 33.86 1.47 40.99
N SER A 330 33.62 0.61 39.97
CA SER A 330 32.65 0.90 38.93
C SER A 330 31.23 0.98 39.50
N THR A 331 30.52 2.04 39.11
CA THR A 331 29.11 2.27 39.54
C THR A 331 28.14 1.37 38.80
N ARG A 332 26.95 1.14 39.38
CA ARG A 332 25.87 0.35 38.73
C ARG A 332 25.45 0.98 37.43
N MET A 333 25.34 2.31 37.37
CA MET A 333 24.92 3.05 36.17
C MET A 333 25.94 2.93 35.02
N GLU A 334 27.23 2.90 35.31
CA GLU A 334 28.26 2.66 34.29
C GLU A 334 28.13 1.27 33.67
N MET A 335 27.84 0.25 34.48
CA MET A 335 27.66 -1.12 34.01
C MET A 335 26.37 -1.23 33.12
N VAL A 336 25.26 -0.63 33.55
CA VAL A 336 24.02 -0.59 32.77
C VAL A 336 24.25 0.19 31.48
N GLY A 337 24.89 1.36 31.53
CA GLY A 337 25.23 2.18 30.35
C GLY A 337 26.09 1.43 29.34
N GLN A 338 27.05 0.62 29.79
CA GLN A 338 27.85 -0.23 28.90
C GLN A 338 27.00 -1.27 28.19
N ILE A 339 26.12 -1.98 28.90
CA ILE A 339 25.22 -3.00 28.30
C ILE A 339 24.25 -2.37 27.28
N ILE A 340 23.71 -1.19 27.61
CA ILE A 340 22.88 -0.41 26.69
C ILE A 340 23.66 -0.07 25.41
N MET A 341 24.89 0.39 25.54
CA MET A 341 25.73 0.74 24.39
C MET A 341 26.10 -0.48 23.54
N GLU A 342 26.37 -1.63 24.15
CA GLU A 342 26.58 -2.89 23.45
C GLU A 342 25.34 -3.29 22.61
N ASN A 343 24.16 -3.19 23.21
CA ASN A 343 22.91 -3.49 22.52
C ASN A 343 22.59 -2.46 21.41
N LEU A 344 22.93 -1.20 21.61
CA LEU A 344 22.80 -0.17 20.57
C LEU A 344 23.65 -0.52 19.34
N VAL A 345 24.91 -0.92 19.55
CA VAL A 345 25.81 -1.30 18.45
C VAL A 345 25.25 -2.52 17.69
N VAL A 346 24.78 -3.54 18.41
CA VAL A 346 24.14 -4.72 17.79
C VAL A 346 22.91 -4.30 16.97
N THR A 347 22.05 -3.44 17.52
CA THR A 347 20.83 -2.97 16.85
C THR A 347 21.16 -2.15 15.61
N LEU A 348 22.17 -1.29 15.65
CA LEU A 348 22.61 -0.51 14.49
C LEU A 348 23.16 -1.38 13.36
N LEU A 349 24.01 -2.37 13.71
CA LEU A 349 24.53 -3.32 12.72
C LEU A 349 23.41 -4.20 12.13
N ALA A 350 22.52 -4.69 12.97
CA ALA A 350 21.36 -5.45 12.54
C ALA A 350 20.42 -4.59 11.69
N GLY A 351 20.24 -3.32 12.05
CA GLY A 351 19.46 -2.35 11.26
C GLY A 351 20.03 -2.14 9.86
N ALA A 352 21.35 -1.99 9.75
CA ALA A 352 22.02 -1.85 8.46
C ALA A 352 21.80 -3.10 7.57
N VAL A 353 21.97 -4.31 8.15
CA VAL A 353 21.72 -5.57 7.44
C VAL A 353 20.26 -5.73 7.09
N GLY A 354 19.33 -5.47 8.01
CA GLY A 354 17.88 -5.56 7.79
C GLY A 354 17.41 -4.59 6.72
N LEU A 355 17.93 -3.34 6.73
CA LEU A 355 17.65 -2.36 5.68
C LEU A 355 18.17 -2.83 4.32
N PHE A 356 19.40 -3.34 4.26
CA PHE A 356 19.97 -3.87 3.03
C PHE A 356 19.10 -4.98 2.43
N ILE A 357 18.68 -5.96 3.26
CA ILE A 357 17.78 -7.04 2.81
C ILE A 357 16.44 -6.47 2.33
N SER A 358 15.89 -5.46 3.05
CA SER A 358 14.63 -4.79 2.67
C SER A 358 14.74 -4.08 1.32
N ILE A 359 15.86 -3.41 1.06
CA ILE A 359 16.14 -2.77 -0.23
C ILE A 359 16.22 -3.81 -1.35
N VAL A 360 16.99 -4.88 -1.14
CA VAL A 360 17.11 -5.97 -2.11
C VAL A 360 15.73 -6.57 -2.40
N MET A 361 14.91 -6.81 -1.37
CA MET A 361 13.55 -7.34 -1.53
C MET A 361 12.63 -6.36 -2.25
N ALA A 362 12.74 -5.06 -2.00
CA ALA A 362 11.96 -4.03 -2.68
C ALA A 362 12.30 -3.94 -4.18
N TYR A 363 13.54 -4.22 -4.59
CA TYR A 363 13.93 -4.19 -6.00
C TYR A 363 13.73 -5.51 -6.74
N LEU A 364 13.98 -6.64 -6.09
CA LEU A 364 13.96 -7.95 -6.73
C LEU A 364 12.70 -8.77 -6.43
N GLY A 365 11.98 -8.41 -5.37
CA GLY A 365 10.82 -9.16 -4.89
C GLY A 365 9.48 -8.55 -5.28
N THR A 366 9.44 -7.42 -5.98
CA THR A 366 8.19 -6.73 -6.35
C THR A 366 7.24 -7.62 -7.14
N ASP A 367 7.76 -8.36 -8.09
CA ASP A 367 6.95 -9.25 -8.93
C ASP A 367 6.34 -10.41 -8.12
N ILE A 368 7.05 -10.87 -7.06
CA ILE A 368 6.58 -11.92 -6.17
C ILE A 368 5.56 -11.37 -5.17
N LEU A 369 5.84 -10.20 -4.59
CA LEU A 369 5.03 -9.59 -3.54
C LEU A 369 3.72 -9.01 -4.05
N PHE A 370 3.72 -8.51 -5.29
CA PHE A 370 2.62 -7.75 -5.87
C PHE A 370 2.13 -8.34 -7.21
N ALA A 371 2.48 -9.60 -7.51
CA ALA A 371 1.94 -10.29 -8.66
C ALA A 371 0.41 -10.27 -8.62
N GLN A 372 -0.19 -9.70 -9.65
CA GLN A 372 -1.64 -9.76 -9.81
C GLN A 372 -1.99 -10.97 -10.69
N PRO A 373 -2.79 -11.92 -10.20
CA PRO A 373 -3.09 -13.17 -10.94
C PRO A 373 -3.90 -12.95 -12.21
N TYR A 374 -4.41 -11.74 -12.44
CA TYR A 374 -5.28 -11.41 -13.57
C TYR A 374 -4.66 -10.42 -14.58
N SER A 375 -3.42 -9.99 -14.40
CA SER A 375 -2.73 -9.16 -15.40
C SER A 375 -2.24 -10.07 -16.53
N ALA A 376 -2.84 -9.93 -17.70
CA ALA A 376 -2.43 -10.66 -18.92
C ALA A 376 -1.19 -10.04 -19.58
N THR A 377 -0.65 -8.97 -19.03
CA THR A 377 0.51 -8.28 -19.59
C THR A 377 1.80 -8.94 -19.18
N LEU A 378 2.62 -9.29 -20.18
CA LEU A 378 3.96 -9.87 -20.01
C LEU A 378 4.97 -8.95 -19.29
N ASN A 379 4.62 -7.68 -19.12
CA ASN A 379 5.41 -6.68 -18.41
C ASN A 379 4.55 -6.09 -17.28
N ALA A 380 4.62 -6.72 -16.10
CA ALA A 380 4.09 -6.07 -14.89
C ALA A 380 4.81 -4.72 -14.71
N PRO A 381 4.08 -3.59 -14.58
CA PRO A 381 4.72 -2.31 -14.34
C PRO A 381 5.53 -2.40 -13.05
N THR A 382 6.78 -2.04 -13.14
CA THR A 382 7.70 -2.03 -12.01
C THR A 382 7.19 -1.06 -10.95
N VAL A 383 7.08 -1.54 -9.73
CA VAL A 383 6.80 -0.67 -8.58
C VAL A 383 8.03 0.20 -8.36
N ASP A 384 7.86 1.51 -8.38
CA ASP A 384 8.95 2.41 -8.06
C ASP A 384 9.38 2.17 -6.59
N SER A 385 10.67 1.89 -6.40
CA SER A 385 11.24 1.66 -5.08
C SER A 385 11.02 2.83 -4.11
N SER A 386 10.80 4.05 -4.62
CA SER A 386 10.45 5.22 -3.81
C SER A 386 9.11 5.06 -3.08
N ILE A 387 8.18 4.24 -3.62
CA ILE A 387 6.90 3.93 -3.00
C ILE A 387 7.08 2.95 -1.83
N LEU A 388 8.02 2.02 -1.95
CA LEU A 388 8.24 0.96 -0.97
C LEU A 388 9.17 1.37 0.17
N LEU A 389 10.16 2.22 -0.12
CA LEU A 389 11.24 2.56 0.80
C LEU A 389 11.07 3.97 1.35
N HIS A 390 10.32 4.11 2.43
CA HIS A 390 10.26 5.36 3.16
C HIS A 390 11.31 5.40 4.28
N PRO A 391 12.26 6.36 4.28
CA PRO A 391 13.27 6.50 5.32
C PRO A 391 12.68 6.62 6.72
N SER A 392 11.53 7.28 6.86
CA SER A 392 10.80 7.39 8.12
C SER A 392 10.37 6.04 8.68
N THR A 393 9.87 5.12 7.84
CA THR A 393 9.47 3.78 8.25
C THR A 393 10.64 2.99 8.80
N PHE A 394 11.78 3.05 8.11
CA PHE A 394 13.02 2.42 8.59
C PHE A 394 13.45 3.00 9.94
N LEU A 395 13.43 4.32 10.08
CA LEU A 395 13.80 4.98 11.33
C LEU A 395 12.88 4.57 12.48
N TYR A 396 11.58 4.50 12.26
CA TYR A 396 10.61 4.01 13.26
C TYR A 396 10.84 2.54 13.61
N ALA A 397 11.09 1.66 12.63
CA ALA A 397 11.40 0.26 12.87
C ALA A 397 12.68 0.10 13.69
N LEU A 398 13.74 0.84 13.34
CA LEU A 398 15.02 0.85 14.08
C LEU A 398 14.85 1.37 15.50
N LEU A 399 14.18 2.50 15.69
CA LEU A 399 13.91 3.10 17.00
C LEU A 399 13.09 2.13 17.87
N PHE A 400 12.07 1.51 17.30
CA PHE A 400 11.22 0.58 18.00
C PHE A 400 11.99 -0.67 18.43
N CYS A 401 12.80 -1.26 17.54
CA CYS A 401 13.69 -2.37 17.88
C CYS A 401 14.70 -1.98 18.96
N PHE A 402 15.21 -0.76 18.93
CA PHE A 402 16.11 -0.25 19.97
C PHE A 402 15.40 -0.12 21.33
N VAL A 403 14.20 0.44 21.36
CA VAL A 403 13.42 0.58 22.60
C VAL A 403 13.05 -0.80 23.17
N LEU A 404 12.61 -1.74 22.33
CA LEU A 404 12.35 -3.11 22.76
C LEU A 404 13.60 -3.80 23.28
N ASN A 405 14.73 -3.60 22.63
CA ASN A 405 16.03 -4.12 23.08
C ASN A 405 16.40 -3.54 24.45
N LEU A 406 16.21 -2.24 24.66
CA LEU A 406 16.37 -1.58 25.96
C LEU A 406 15.49 -2.19 27.04
N LEU A 407 14.22 -2.40 26.76
CA LEU A 407 13.27 -2.98 27.72
C LEU A 407 13.59 -4.44 28.02
N SER A 408 13.87 -5.24 27.00
CA SER A 408 14.15 -6.68 27.14
C SER A 408 15.50 -6.98 27.79
N SER A 409 16.51 -6.15 27.56
CA SER A 409 17.86 -6.31 28.13
C SER A 409 18.09 -5.47 29.38
N GLY A 410 17.37 -4.38 29.56
CA GLY A 410 17.53 -3.47 30.70
C GLY A 410 17.17 -4.13 32.02
N ILE A 411 16.10 -4.93 32.05
CA ILE A 411 15.69 -5.66 33.27
C ILE A 411 16.74 -6.67 33.71
N PRO A 412 17.26 -7.57 32.85
CA PRO A 412 18.37 -8.46 33.20
C PRO A 412 19.64 -7.71 33.60
N ALA A 413 19.97 -6.64 32.87
CA ALA A 413 21.15 -5.81 33.18
C ALA A 413 21.05 -5.15 34.56
N TRP A 414 19.90 -4.59 34.86
CA TRP A 414 19.65 -3.98 36.19
C TRP A 414 19.69 -5.02 37.31
N ARG A 415 19.11 -6.21 37.11
CA ARG A 415 19.22 -7.33 38.08
C ARG A 415 20.65 -7.75 38.26
N ALA A 416 21.45 -7.96 37.21
CA ALA A 416 22.85 -8.31 37.27
C ALA A 416 23.68 -7.25 38.02
N SER A 417 23.37 -5.97 37.82
CA SER A 417 24.06 -4.87 38.53
C SER A 417 23.78 -4.84 40.02
N ARG A 418 22.73 -5.50 40.51
CA ARG A 418 22.37 -5.61 41.94
C ARG A 418 22.98 -6.82 42.65
N THR A 419 23.55 -7.78 41.92
CA THR A 419 24.21 -8.94 42.51
C THR A 419 25.33 -8.50 43.46
N SER A 420 25.43 -9.10 44.66
CA SER A 420 26.50 -8.75 45.60
C SER A 420 27.87 -9.12 45.02
N ILE A 421 28.90 -8.33 45.35
CA ILE A 421 30.27 -8.54 44.85
C ILE A 421 30.76 -9.95 45.21
N VAL A 422 30.42 -10.44 46.42
CA VAL A 422 30.81 -11.76 46.91
C VAL A 422 30.18 -12.88 46.05
N ASN A 423 28.88 -12.78 45.77
CA ASN A 423 28.18 -13.76 44.93
C ASN A 423 28.64 -13.69 43.47
N ALA A 424 28.95 -12.50 42.98
CA ALA A 424 29.48 -12.31 41.63
C ALA A 424 30.87 -12.94 41.46
N LEU A 425 31.77 -12.78 42.41
CA LEU A 425 33.08 -13.40 42.42
C LEU A 425 33.00 -14.93 42.60
N GLY A 426 31.98 -15.44 43.30
CA GLY A 426 31.71 -16.86 43.43
C GLY A 426 30.97 -17.50 42.25
N GLY A 427 30.69 -16.75 41.16
CA GLY A 427 29.99 -17.25 39.95
C GLY A 427 28.50 -17.58 40.14
N ARG A 428 27.86 -17.12 41.25
CA ARG A 428 26.45 -17.40 41.54
C ARG A 428 25.58 -16.19 41.25
N ILE A 429 24.59 -16.40 40.39
CA ILE A 429 23.47 -15.46 40.17
C ILE A 429 22.24 -16.08 40.81
N HIS A 430 21.62 -15.37 41.74
CA HIS A 430 20.30 -15.68 42.26
C HIS A 430 19.23 -14.85 41.56
#